data_dd8935e300bc016b5941ee1ecb0fdfcc
#
_entry.id   dd8935e300bc016b5941ee1ecb0fdfcc
#
_cell.length_a   1.000
_cell.length_b   1.000
_cell.length_c   1.000
_cell.angle_alpha   90.00
_cell.angle_beta   90.00
_cell.angle_gamma   90.00
#
_symmetry.space_group_name_H-M   'P 1'
#
loop_
_entity.id
_entity.type
_entity.pdbx_description
1 polymer ?
#
loop_
_entity_poly.entity_id
_entity_poly.type
_entity_poly.pdbx_seq_one_letter_code
_entity_poly.pdbx_strand_id
1 'polypeptide(L)'
;MRAAHLWPALALCAATLFSGSVAAADKHPDLSGFWNLSRGKPVKDSALAAKLAPNTAVLDDVGPIEFGILQFGGLKLEPAALARAKAWNIKDDMTVANACRVPSIIYAMQGPFPIEIFQGTELTVMRLEYFDMTRVIFTDGRKHLPADGPHTKTGDSIAHWEGDMLVVETTHLKESTITNNGLDHSRNIKVIERFKLSADRKQLLSTQEFEDPEVLDNRGARFVSWDRGVEGDHVHAYDCDPSFAENYAN
;
A
#
# COMPACT_ATOMS: atom_id res chain seq x y z
N MET A 1 55.32 33.82 -65.23
CA MET A 1 54.85 34.34 -63.97
C MET A 1 53.36 34.04 -63.85
N ARG A 2 52.98 33.06 -63.04
CA ARG A 2 51.57 32.65 -62.84
C ARG A 2 51.19 33.04 -61.42
N ALA A 3 50.21 33.91 -61.28
CA ALA A 3 49.63 34.33 -59.99
C ALA A 3 48.66 33.26 -59.50
N ALA A 4 48.87 32.79 -58.27
CA ALA A 4 47.97 31.87 -57.59
C ALA A 4 46.93 32.69 -56.78
N HIS A 5 45.65 32.47 -57.05
CA HIS A 5 44.52 33.02 -56.29
C HIS A 5 44.20 32.07 -55.15
N LEU A 6 44.39 32.51 -53.89
CA LEU A 6 43.93 31.90 -52.68
C LEU A 6 42.48 32.33 -52.40
N TRP A 7 41.57 31.35 -52.33
CA TRP A 7 40.21 31.58 -51.85
C TRP A 7 40.14 31.25 -50.32
N PRO A 8 39.52 32.09 -49.51
CA PRO A 8 39.30 31.76 -48.13
C PRO A 8 38.07 30.82 -48.01
N ALA A 9 38.26 29.70 -47.32
CA ALA A 9 37.18 28.80 -46.97
C ALA A 9 36.39 29.38 -45.75
N LEU A 10 35.12 29.71 -45.95
CA LEU A 10 34.18 30.04 -44.89
C LEU A 10 33.80 28.76 -44.18
N ALA A 11 34.19 28.61 -42.94
CA ALA A 11 33.71 27.57 -42.04
C ALA A 11 32.34 27.96 -41.48
N LEU A 12 31.25 27.30 -41.90
CA LEU A 12 29.92 27.41 -41.35
C LEU A 12 29.84 26.61 -40.06
N CYS A 13 29.88 27.28 -38.88
CA CYS A 13 29.54 26.64 -37.61
C CYS A 13 28.03 26.43 -37.52
N ALA A 14 27.57 25.21 -37.72
CA ALA A 14 26.19 24.81 -37.43
C ALA A 14 26.01 24.69 -35.90
N ALA A 15 25.37 25.66 -35.28
CA ALA A 15 24.94 25.60 -33.90
C ALA A 15 23.73 24.63 -33.79
N THR A 16 23.96 23.42 -33.34
CA THR A 16 22.89 22.48 -32.96
C THR A 16 22.23 22.97 -31.69
N LEU A 17 21.03 23.52 -31.81
CA LEU A 17 20.15 23.81 -30.69
C LEU A 17 19.67 22.47 -30.11
N PHE A 18 20.25 22.05 -29.00
CA PHE A 18 19.69 21.01 -28.15
C PHE A 18 18.39 21.55 -27.55
N SER A 19 17.25 21.22 -28.17
CA SER A 19 15.94 21.36 -27.55
C SER A 19 15.87 20.35 -26.42
N GLY A 20 16.28 20.74 -25.22
CA GLY A 20 16.00 19.98 -24.02
C GLY A 20 14.49 19.89 -23.85
N SER A 21 13.94 18.68 -23.97
CA SER A 21 12.56 18.42 -23.58
C SER A 21 12.44 18.75 -22.11
N VAL A 22 11.78 19.88 -21.79
CA VAL A 22 11.30 20.16 -20.44
C VAL A 22 10.27 19.07 -20.17
N ALA A 23 10.61 18.09 -19.31
CA ALA A 23 9.66 17.14 -18.81
C ALA A 23 8.46 17.92 -18.27
N ALA A 24 7.27 17.65 -18.78
CA ALA A 24 6.05 18.23 -18.26
C ALA A 24 6.02 17.90 -16.77
N ALA A 25 5.93 18.93 -15.91
CA ALA A 25 5.78 18.73 -14.49
C ALA A 25 4.61 17.74 -14.26
N ASP A 26 4.84 16.71 -13.47
CA ASP A 26 3.85 15.70 -13.14
C ASP A 26 2.56 16.40 -12.68
N LYS A 27 1.45 16.09 -13.34
CA LYS A 27 0.14 16.69 -13.04
C LYS A 27 -0.41 16.26 -11.68
N HIS A 28 0.27 15.33 -11.02
CA HIS A 28 -0.20 14.66 -9.81
C HIS A 28 0.72 14.96 -8.62
N PRO A 29 0.17 14.92 -7.39
CA PRO A 29 0.98 15.09 -6.19
C PRO A 29 2.08 14.03 -6.09
N ASP A 30 3.27 14.45 -5.65
CA ASP A 30 4.35 13.53 -5.32
C ASP A 30 4.15 12.99 -3.90
N LEU A 31 3.87 11.68 -3.82
CA LEU A 31 3.70 10.92 -2.58
C LEU A 31 5.03 10.36 -2.05
N SER A 32 6.15 10.55 -2.76
CA SER A 32 7.45 10.03 -2.37
C SER A 32 7.89 10.54 -1.00
N GLY A 33 8.64 9.72 -0.29
CA GLY A 33 9.25 10.05 0.98
C GLY A 33 9.04 8.98 2.04
N PHE A 34 9.55 9.27 3.22
CA PHE A 34 9.43 8.46 4.42
C PHE A 34 8.24 8.93 5.25
N TRP A 35 7.42 7.99 5.71
CA TRP A 35 6.16 8.25 6.36
C TRP A 35 6.02 7.40 7.63
N ASN A 36 5.87 8.05 8.77
CA ASN A 36 5.60 7.39 10.05
C ASN A 36 4.10 7.21 10.26
N LEU A 37 3.65 6.05 10.72
CA LEU A 37 2.24 5.90 11.09
C LEU A 37 1.84 6.99 12.10
N SER A 38 0.76 7.71 11.80
CA SER A 38 0.28 8.79 12.68
C SER A 38 -0.13 8.23 14.04
N ARG A 39 0.23 8.92 15.10
CA ARG A 39 -0.14 8.53 16.47
C ARG A 39 -1.62 8.86 16.74
N GLY A 40 -2.31 7.95 17.41
CA GLY A 40 -3.72 8.13 17.77
C GLY A 40 -4.69 7.63 16.71
N LYS A 41 -5.91 8.20 16.68
CA LYS A 41 -6.92 7.80 15.70
C LYS A 41 -6.58 8.33 14.31
N PRO A 42 -6.72 7.50 13.26
CA PRO A 42 -6.46 7.96 11.90
C PRO A 42 -7.41 9.08 11.47
N VAL A 43 -6.92 9.94 10.59
CA VAL A 43 -7.70 11.05 10.04
C VAL A 43 -8.76 10.50 9.09
N LYS A 44 -10.04 10.72 9.42
CA LYS A 44 -11.17 10.37 8.55
C LYS A 44 -11.44 11.55 7.58
N ASP A 45 -10.64 11.63 6.52
CA ASP A 45 -10.79 12.65 5.47
C ASP A 45 -12.15 12.50 4.76
N SER A 46 -12.89 13.61 4.61
CA SER A 46 -14.25 13.59 4.06
C SER A 46 -14.29 13.22 2.57
N ALA A 47 -13.26 13.59 1.79
CA ALA A 47 -13.19 13.23 0.38
C ALA A 47 -12.91 11.74 0.19
N LEU A 48 -12.06 11.16 1.04
CA LEU A 48 -11.84 9.72 1.08
C LEU A 48 -13.09 8.96 1.55
N ALA A 49 -13.74 9.45 2.61
CA ALA A 49 -14.96 8.85 3.15
C ALA A 49 -16.10 8.81 2.10
N ALA A 50 -16.25 9.86 1.31
CA ALA A 50 -17.26 9.96 0.25
C ALA A 50 -17.05 8.95 -0.91
N LYS A 51 -15.88 8.31 -0.98
CA LYS A 51 -15.55 7.31 -2.01
C LYS A 51 -15.82 5.87 -1.56
N LEU A 52 -16.09 5.65 -0.28
CA LEU A 52 -16.42 4.31 0.22
C LEU A 52 -17.76 3.84 -0.34
N ALA A 53 -17.83 2.56 -0.69
CA ALA A 53 -19.08 1.96 -1.16
C ALA A 53 -20.15 1.94 -0.06
N PRO A 54 -21.45 1.91 -0.42
CA PRO A 54 -22.53 1.72 0.55
C PRO A 54 -22.35 0.43 1.36
N ASN A 55 -22.81 0.42 2.60
CA ASN A 55 -22.73 -0.72 3.53
C ASN A 55 -21.29 -1.15 3.91
N THR A 56 -20.31 -0.27 3.79
CA THR A 56 -18.94 -0.52 4.24
C THR A 56 -18.84 -0.32 5.75
N ALA A 57 -18.38 -1.34 6.47
CA ALA A 57 -18.00 -1.25 7.88
C ALA A 57 -16.64 -0.55 7.99
N VAL A 58 -16.56 0.54 8.73
CA VAL A 58 -15.31 1.26 8.98
C VAL A 58 -14.68 0.73 10.26
N LEU A 59 -13.52 0.08 10.11
CA LEU A 59 -12.79 -0.55 11.20
C LEU A 59 -11.89 0.48 11.89
N ASP A 60 -11.74 0.34 13.21
CA ASP A 60 -10.87 1.20 14.03
C ASP A 60 -9.62 0.45 14.55
N ASP A 61 -9.29 -0.72 13.96
CA ASP A 61 -8.13 -1.57 14.32
C ASP A 61 -6.86 -1.14 13.56
N VAL A 62 -6.28 -0.02 13.92
CA VAL A 62 -5.09 0.56 13.24
C VAL A 62 -3.94 0.73 14.24
N GLY A 63 -2.73 0.43 13.78
CA GLY A 63 -1.52 0.48 14.59
C GLY A 63 -1.53 -0.57 15.70
N PRO A 64 -1.32 -0.19 16.95
CA PRO A 64 -1.36 -1.11 18.09
C PRO A 64 -2.80 -1.40 18.59
N ILE A 65 -3.82 -0.82 17.94
CA ILE A 65 -5.22 -1.04 18.33
C ILE A 65 -5.72 -2.28 17.59
N GLU A 66 -6.16 -3.29 18.33
CA GLU A 66 -6.69 -4.53 17.80
C GLU A 66 -8.05 -4.86 18.40
N PHE A 67 -8.85 -5.62 17.67
CA PHE A 67 -10.13 -6.08 18.19
C PHE A 67 -9.99 -7.22 19.19
N GLY A 68 -10.85 -7.25 20.19
CA GLY A 68 -11.00 -8.41 21.06
C GLY A 68 -11.54 -9.65 20.33
N ILE A 69 -11.51 -10.79 21.01
CA ILE A 69 -12.02 -12.07 20.48
C ILE A 69 -13.47 -11.89 20.03
N LEU A 70 -13.79 -12.36 18.81
CA LEU A 70 -15.11 -12.28 18.17
C LEU A 70 -15.65 -10.85 17.98
N GLN A 71 -14.79 -9.84 18.01
CA GLN A 71 -15.12 -8.47 17.66
C GLN A 71 -14.54 -8.13 16.28
N PHE A 72 -15.36 -7.78 15.32
CA PHE A 72 -14.94 -7.58 13.93
C PHE A 72 -15.28 -6.19 13.37
N GLY A 73 -15.47 -5.19 14.24
CA GLY A 73 -15.63 -3.79 13.83
C GLY A 73 -16.83 -3.49 12.90
N GLY A 74 -17.87 -4.34 12.95
CA GLY A 74 -19.03 -4.22 12.09
C GLY A 74 -18.97 -5.06 10.81
N LEU A 75 -17.90 -5.82 10.57
CA LEU A 75 -17.86 -6.83 9.52
C LEU A 75 -18.87 -7.93 9.82
N LYS A 76 -19.59 -8.35 8.79
CA LYS A 76 -20.53 -9.47 8.82
C LYS A 76 -19.87 -10.65 8.14
N LEU A 77 -19.61 -11.69 8.92
CA LEU A 77 -18.89 -12.85 8.44
C LEU A 77 -19.87 -13.86 7.84
N GLU A 78 -19.46 -14.46 6.73
CA GLU A 78 -20.08 -15.67 6.20
C GLU A 78 -20.05 -16.81 7.22
N PRO A 79 -21.03 -17.72 7.25
CA PRO A 79 -21.12 -18.77 8.29
C PRO A 79 -19.84 -19.59 8.48
N ALA A 80 -19.17 -19.95 7.39
CA ALA A 80 -17.92 -20.70 7.42
C ALA A 80 -16.77 -19.89 8.02
N ALA A 81 -16.65 -18.62 7.69
CA ALA A 81 -15.66 -17.70 8.25
C ALA A 81 -15.90 -17.48 9.75
N LEU A 82 -17.16 -17.29 10.14
CA LEU A 82 -17.53 -17.16 11.56
C LEU A 82 -17.20 -18.42 12.36
N ALA A 83 -17.41 -19.60 11.76
CA ALA A 83 -17.07 -20.87 12.42
C ALA A 83 -15.54 -20.99 12.65
N ARG A 84 -14.73 -20.62 11.65
CA ARG A 84 -13.26 -20.57 11.79
C ARG A 84 -12.82 -19.58 12.87
N ALA A 85 -13.37 -18.36 12.85
CA ALA A 85 -13.03 -17.33 13.83
C ALA A 85 -13.43 -17.74 15.26
N LYS A 86 -14.53 -18.45 15.45
CA LYS A 86 -14.92 -19.02 16.75
C LYS A 86 -13.99 -20.14 17.25
N ALA A 87 -13.41 -20.88 16.34
CA ALA A 87 -12.46 -21.96 16.67
C ALA A 87 -11.02 -21.43 16.85
N TRP A 88 -10.75 -20.17 16.45
CA TRP A 88 -9.42 -19.60 16.55
C TRP A 88 -8.95 -19.46 18.01
N ASN A 89 -7.67 -19.76 18.24
CA ASN A 89 -7.02 -19.63 19.53
C ASN A 89 -5.64 -19.03 19.33
N ILE A 90 -5.32 -17.98 20.05
CA ILE A 90 -4.03 -17.29 19.97
C ILE A 90 -2.84 -18.23 20.25
N LYS A 91 -2.99 -19.20 21.15
CA LYS A 91 -1.93 -20.15 21.49
C LYS A 91 -1.59 -21.08 20.34
N ASP A 92 -2.59 -21.45 19.52
CA ASP A 92 -2.39 -22.31 18.36
C ASP A 92 -1.86 -21.52 17.15
N ASP A 93 -2.20 -20.26 17.05
CA ASP A 93 -1.76 -19.35 15.96
C ASP A 93 -0.39 -18.74 16.26
N MET A 94 -0.19 -18.21 17.45
CA MET A 94 1.05 -17.55 17.87
C MET A 94 2.06 -18.60 18.42
N THR A 95 2.62 -19.37 17.52
CA THR A 95 3.70 -20.32 17.80
C THR A 95 5.04 -19.80 17.26
N VAL A 96 6.16 -20.34 17.75
CA VAL A 96 7.49 -20.00 17.23
C VAL A 96 7.58 -20.18 15.71
N ALA A 97 6.90 -21.19 15.16
CA ALA A 97 6.86 -21.43 13.71
C ALA A 97 6.05 -20.39 12.93
N ASN A 98 5.06 -19.77 13.56
CA ASN A 98 4.13 -18.83 12.92
C ASN A 98 4.41 -17.36 13.22
N ALA A 99 5.12 -17.06 14.30
CA ALA A 99 5.31 -15.71 14.82
C ALA A 99 5.86 -14.70 13.78
N CYS A 100 6.76 -15.18 12.92
CA CYS A 100 7.32 -14.38 11.83
C CYS A 100 6.67 -14.65 10.47
N ARG A 101 5.43 -15.15 10.45
CA ARG A 101 4.67 -15.35 9.21
C ARG A 101 4.26 -13.99 8.64
N VAL A 102 4.82 -13.66 7.47
CA VAL A 102 4.54 -12.42 6.77
C VAL A 102 3.04 -12.29 6.45
N PRO A 103 2.34 -11.26 6.91
CA PRO A 103 0.94 -11.01 6.59
C PRO A 103 0.77 -10.56 5.13
N SER A 104 -0.47 -10.44 4.66
CA SER A 104 -0.76 -9.71 3.43
C SER A 104 -0.78 -8.20 3.67
N ILE A 105 -0.85 -7.42 2.58
CA ILE A 105 -0.95 -5.96 2.67
C ILE A 105 -2.19 -5.49 3.44
N ILE A 106 -3.25 -6.29 3.51
CA ILE A 106 -4.47 -5.94 4.26
C ILE A 106 -4.12 -5.62 5.72
N TYR A 107 -3.31 -6.48 6.33
CA TYR A 107 -2.90 -6.30 7.72
C TYR A 107 -1.63 -5.44 7.82
N ALA A 108 -0.69 -5.60 6.89
CA ALA A 108 0.60 -4.92 6.96
C ALA A 108 0.48 -3.38 6.86
N MET A 109 -0.44 -2.87 6.03
CA MET A 109 -0.63 -1.43 5.82
C MET A 109 -1.15 -0.68 7.06
N GLN A 110 -1.76 -1.37 8.01
CA GLN A 110 -2.22 -0.79 9.27
C GLN A 110 -1.20 -0.93 10.42
N GLY A 111 -0.12 -1.67 10.20
CA GLY A 111 0.89 -1.94 11.22
C GLY A 111 1.55 -0.67 11.76
N PRO A 112 2.08 -0.70 13.01
CA PRO A 112 2.62 0.49 13.68
C PRO A 112 4.02 0.89 13.19
N PHE A 113 4.36 0.57 11.96
CA PHE A 113 5.68 0.77 11.37
C PHE A 113 5.65 1.79 10.24
N PRO A 114 6.80 2.45 9.95
CA PRO A 114 6.89 3.38 8.84
C PRO A 114 6.81 2.70 7.49
N ILE A 115 6.49 3.53 6.49
CA ILE A 115 6.55 3.16 5.07
C ILE A 115 7.41 4.17 4.32
N GLU A 116 8.00 3.73 3.22
CA GLU A 116 8.77 4.58 2.31
C GLU A 116 8.23 4.41 0.89
N ILE A 117 7.94 5.52 0.23
CA ILE A 117 7.33 5.55 -1.10
C ILE A 117 8.32 6.15 -2.10
N PHE A 118 8.49 5.47 -3.23
CA PHE A 118 9.23 5.91 -4.40
C PHE A 118 8.27 5.98 -5.58
N GLN A 119 7.79 7.17 -5.90
CA GLN A 119 6.84 7.37 -6.99
C GLN A 119 7.57 7.61 -8.30
N GLY A 120 7.32 6.76 -9.28
CA GLY A 120 7.75 6.94 -10.67
C GLY A 120 6.56 7.19 -11.60
N THR A 121 6.84 7.37 -12.89
CA THR A 121 5.81 7.64 -13.91
C THR A 121 4.96 6.43 -14.24
N GLU A 122 5.57 5.25 -14.29
CA GLU A 122 4.91 3.99 -14.69
C GLU A 122 4.64 3.05 -13.53
N LEU A 123 5.34 3.25 -12.41
CA LEU A 123 5.16 2.46 -11.21
C LEU A 123 5.55 3.26 -9.95
N THR A 124 4.95 2.86 -8.84
CA THR A 124 5.31 3.31 -7.49
C THR A 124 5.78 2.10 -6.70
N VAL A 125 6.92 2.23 -6.03
CA VAL A 125 7.40 1.23 -5.07
C VAL A 125 7.07 1.72 -3.67
N MET A 126 6.45 0.86 -2.87
CA MET A 126 6.17 1.11 -1.46
C MET A 126 6.91 0.06 -0.64
N ARG A 127 7.83 0.51 0.20
CA ARG A 127 8.52 -0.33 1.18
C ARG A 127 7.83 -0.16 2.52
N LEU A 128 7.47 -1.27 3.15
CA LEU A 128 6.94 -1.30 4.50
C LEU A 128 8.03 -1.87 5.40
N GLU A 129 8.38 -1.19 6.47
CA GLU A 129 9.30 -1.74 7.47
C GLU A 129 8.73 -3.03 8.06
N TYR A 130 7.42 -3.08 8.27
CA TYR A 130 6.73 -4.26 8.80
C TYR A 130 6.96 -5.48 7.89
N PHE A 131 7.67 -6.47 8.41
CA PHE A 131 8.09 -7.71 7.73
C PHE A 131 8.88 -7.49 6.42
N ASP A 132 9.64 -6.40 6.30
CA ASP A 132 10.46 -6.07 5.12
C ASP A 132 9.69 -6.14 3.79
N MET A 133 8.42 -5.80 3.80
CA MET A 133 7.57 -5.95 2.62
C MET A 133 7.89 -4.88 1.58
N THR A 134 8.00 -5.31 0.32
CA THR A 134 8.09 -4.41 -0.83
C THR A 134 6.91 -4.66 -1.75
N ARG A 135 6.17 -3.61 -2.06
CA ARG A 135 5.00 -3.61 -2.93
C ARG A 135 5.29 -2.78 -4.17
N VAL A 136 4.95 -3.31 -5.33
CA VAL A 136 5.02 -2.58 -6.60
C VAL A 136 3.58 -2.31 -7.06
N ILE A 137 3.31 -1.05 -7.39
CA ILE A 137 2.00 -0.56 -7.86
C ILE A 137 2.22 0.01 -9.25
N PHE A 138 1.58 -0.52 -10.27
CA PHE A 138 1.75 -0.11 -11.66
C PHE A 138 0.76 0.99 -12.04
N THR A 139 1.27 2.07 -12.64
CA THR A 139 0.50 3.22 -13.13
C THR A 139 0.56 3.37 -14.65
N ASP A 140 1.07 2.38 -15.36
CA ASP A 140 1.28 2.36 -16.81
C ASP A 140 0.04 1.97 -17.63
N GLY A 141 -1.12 1.83 -16.98
CA GLY A 141 -2.40 1.50 -17.64
C GLY A 141 -2.56 0.02 -17.99
N ARG A 142 -1.70 -0.86 -17.47
CA ARG A 142 -1.85 -2.32 -17.64
C ARG A 142 -3.12 -2.83 -16.97
N LYS A 143 -3.52 -4.02 -17.36
CA LYS A 143 -4.59 -4.78 -16.69
C LYS A 143 -4.00 -5.67 -15.60
N HIS A 144 -4.84 -6.11 -14.69
CA HIS A 144 -4.51 -7.16 -13.73
C HIS A 144 -4.06 -8.44 -14.40
N LEU A 145 -3.31 -9.25 -13.67
CA LEU A 145 -2.96 -10.61 -14.06
C LEU A 145 -4.23 -11.41 -14.40
N PRO A 146 -4.14 -12.44 -15.28
CA PRO A 146 -5.22 -13.39 -15.48
C PRO A 146 -5.65 -14.04 -14.17
N ALA A 147 -6.91 -14.50 -14.09
CA ALA A 147 -7.48 -15.06 -12.85
C ALA A 147 -6.69 -16.27 -12.27
N ASP A 148 -5.96 -16.99 -13.11
CA ASP A 148 -5.08 -18.11 -12.74
C ASP A 148 -3.64 -17.67 -12.43
N GLY A 149 -3.38 -16.36 -12.36
CA GLY A 149 -2.08 -15.79 -12.04
C GLY A 149 -1.61 -16.12 -10.61
N PRO A 150 -0.33 -15.91 -10.32
CA PRO A 150 0.24 -16.23 -9.01
C PRO A 150 -0.32 -15.29 -7.93
N HIS A 151 -0.67 -15.86 -6.77
CA HIS A 151 -1.06 -15.12 -5.57
C HIS A 151 0.15 -14.87 -4.67
N THR A 152 0.32 -13.64 -4.21
CA THR A 152 1.43 -13.21 -3.35
C THR A 152 0.92 -12.46 -2.10
N LYS A 153 1.80 -12.15 -1.16
CA LYS A 153 1.45 -11.36 0.03
C LYS A 153 1.16 -9.89 -0.28
N THR A 154 1.72 -9.38 -1.37
CA THR A 154 1.49 -8.00 -1.85
C THR A 154 0.47 -7.90 -2.98
N GLY A 155 0.05 -9.04 -3.54
CA GLY A 155 -0.92 -9.11 -4.63
C GLY A 155 -0.38 -8.59 -5.96
N ASP A 156 -1.30 -8.34 -6.86
CA ASP A 156 -1.12 -7.64 -8.13
C ASP A 156 -1.83 -6.28 -8.03
N SER A 157 -1.06 -5.20 -8.01
CA SER A 157 -1.55 -3.84 -7.78
C SER A 157 -1.40 -2.99 -9.03
N ILE A 158 -2.52 -2.46 -9.52
CA ILE A 158 -2.56 -1.44 -10.58
C ILE A 158 -3.19 -0.17 -10.02
N ALA A 159 -2.84 0.98 -10.59
CA ALA A 159 -3.37 2.25 -10.10
C ALA A 159 -3.62 3.26 -11.21
N HIS A 160 -4.47 4.23 -10.89
CA HIS A 160 -4.72 5.41 -11.70
C HIS A 160 -4.95 6.63 -10.79
N TRP A 161 -4.86 7.82 -11.38
CA TRP A 161 -5.11 9.05 -10.66
C TRP A 161 -6.53 9.55 -10.87
N GLU A 162 -7.22 9.89 -9.78
CA GLU A 162 -8.46 10.65 -9.78
C GLU A 162 -8.20 12.05 -9.18
N GLY A 163 -7.81 13.01 -10.01
CA GLY A 163 -7.41 14.33 -9.55
C GLY A 163 -6.09 14.27 -8.75
N ASP A 164 -6.16 14.56 -7.46
CA ASP A 164 -5.04 14.51 -6.51
C ASP A 164 -4.96 13.19 -5.70
N MET A 165 -5.80 12.23 -6.03
CA MET A 165 -5.94 10.97 -5.33
C MET A 165 -5.41 9.82 -6.18
N LEU A 166 -4.44 9.05 -5.66
CA LEU A 166 -4.00 7.79 -6.27
C LEU A 166 -4.95 6.68 -5.83
N VAL A 167 -5.64 6.07 -6.79
CA VAL A 167 -6.53 4.93 -6.58
C VAL A 167 -5.81 3.66 -6.98
N VAL A 168 -5.64 2.74 -6.05
CA VAL A 168 -4.94 1.47 -6.23
C VAL A 168 -5.92 0.33 -6.08
N GLU A 169 -6.00 -0.53 -7.10
CA GLU A 169 -6.74 -1.78 -7.05
C GLU A 169 -5.76 -2.94 -6.88
N THR A 170 -6.04 -3.84 -5.94
CA THR A 170 -5.21 -5.02 -5.68
C THR A 170 -6.04 -6.28 -5.67
N THR A 171 -5.57 -7.25 -6.43
CA THR A 171 -6.09 -8.62 -6.51
C THR A 171 -4.96 -9.63 -6.30
N HIS A 172 -5.20 -10.93 -6.47
CA HIS A 172 -4.19 -11.99 -6.36
C HIS A 172 -3.42 -11.99 -5.04
N LEU A 173 -4.11 -11.63 -3.95
CA LEU A 173 -3.55 -11.77 -2.61
C LEU A 173 -3.58 -13.23 -2.16
N LYS A 174 -2.50 -13.68 -1.55
CA LYS A 174 -2.43 -14.97 -0.85
C LYS A 174 -3.19 -14.85 0.47
N GLU A 175 -3.97 -15.85 0.82
CA GLU A 175 -4.71 -15.93 2.10
C GLU A 175 -3.89 -15.43 3.28
N SER A 176 -4.51 -14.59 4.12
CA SER A 176 -3.88 -14.00 5.29
C SER A 176 -4.87 -13.24 6.16
N THR A 177 -4.37 -12.69 7.24
CA THR A 177 -5.12 -11.99 8.29
C THR A 177 -5.77 -10.69 7.80
N ILE A 178 -7.05 -10.51 8.13
CA ILE A 178 -7.74 -9.21 8.11
C ILE A 178 -7.64 -8.54 9.48
N THR A 179 -8.00 -9.28 10.55
CA THR A 179 -7.93 -8.82 11.94
C THR A 179 -7.24 -9.88 12.79
N ASN A 180 -6.42 -9.44 13.76
CA ASN A 180 -5.56 -10.33 14.56
C ASN A 180 -6.32 -11.11 15.64
N ASN A 181 -7.52 -11.59 15.33
CA ASN A 181 -8.39 -12.35 16.22
C ASN A 181 -9.10 -13.51 15.51
N GLY A 182 -8.45 -14.07 14.48
CA GLY A 182 -8.91 -15.25 13.76
C GLY A 182 -9.77 -14.96 12.53
N LEU A 183 -9.80 -13.74 12.04
CA LEU A 183 -10.44 -13.41 10.77
C LEU A 183 -9.39 -13.28 9.66
N ASP A 184 -9.35 -14.25 8.77
CA ASP A 184 -8.51 -14.26 7.58
C ASP A 184 -9.35 -14.00 6.32
N HIS A 185 -8.73 -13.41 5.31
CA HIS A 185 -9.31 -13.28 3.97
C HIS A 185 -9.01 -14.49 3.10
N SER A 186 -9.85 -14.70 2.09
CA SER A 186 -9.62 -15.71 1.05
C SER A 186 -8.68 -15.18 -0.06
N ARG A 187 -8.44 -16.02 -1.06
CA ARG A 187 -7.70 -15.63 -2.27
C ARG A 187 -8.50 -14.74 -3.22
N ASN A 188 -9.84 -14.65 -3.02
CA ASN A 188 -10.75 -13.88 -3.84
C ASN A 188 -11.00 -12.46 -3.32
N ILE A 189 -10.29 -12.07 -2.27
CA ILE A 189 -10.34 -10.70 -1.75
C ILE A 189 -9.91 -9.69 -2.82
N LYS A 190 -10.64 -8.57 -2.88
CA LYS A 190 -10.28 -7.39 -3.66
C LYS A 190 -10.11 -6.21 -2.73
N VAL A 191 -9.10 -5.40 -3.02
CA VAL A 191 -8.77 -4.22 -2.21
C VAL A 191 -8.73 -2.99 -3.09
N ILE A 192 -9.37 -1.92 -2.63
CA ILE A 192 -9.27 -0.60 -3.25
C ILE A 192 -8.69 0.35 -2.20
N GLU A 193 -7.51 0.85 -2.47
CA GLU A 193 -6.88 1.86 -1.62
C GLU A 193 -6.87 3.20 -2.32
N ARG A 194 -7.04 4.26 -1.55
CA ARG A 194 -6.99 5.62 -2.06
C ARG A 194 -6.04 6.43 -1.20
N PHE A 195 -5.04 7.01 -1.84
CA PHE A 195 -4.00 7.81 -1.18
C PHE A 195 -4.07 9.25 -1.63
N LYS A 196 -3.98 10.18 -0.70
CA LYS A 196 -3.85 11.62 -0.98
C LYS A 196 -3.02 12.32 0.09
N LEU A 197 -2.45 13.46 -0.25
CA LEU A 197 -1.82 14.32 0.75
C LEU A 197 -2.86 15.18 1.47
N SER A 198 -2.60 15.50 2.74
CA SER A 198 -3.28 16.58 3.44
C SER A 198 -3.01 17.93 2.75
N ALA A 199 -3.84 18.95 3.00
CA ALA A 199 -3.71 20.26 2.38
C ALA A 199 -2.33 20.92 2.64
N ASP A 200 -1.74 20.70 3.79
CA ASP A 200 -0.40 21.18 4.15
C ASP A 200 0.73 20.23 3.71
N ARG A 201 0.39 19.09 3.07
CA ARG A 201 1.30 18.05 2.57
C ARG A 201 2.15 17.38 3.67
N LYS A 202 1.76 17.51 4.94
CA LYS A 202 2.48 16.91 6.07
C LYS A 202 1.99 15.50 6.40
N GLN A 203 0.82 15.13 5.90
CA GLN A 203 0.27 13.80 6.09
C GLN A 203 -0.06 13.12 4.77
N LEU A 204 0.18 11.81 4.73
CA LEU A 204 -0.38 10.90 3.74
C LEU A 204 -1.63 10.29 4.35
N LEU A 205 -2.78 10.54 3.72
CA LEU A 205 -4.08 10.04 4.14
C LEU A 205 -4.53 8.94 3.22
N SER A 206 -5.08 7.86 3.76
CA SER A 206 -5.61 6.80 2.93
C SER A 206 -6.89 6.17 3.47
N THR A 207 -7.60 5.50 2.57
CA THR A 207 -8.55 4.43 2.88
C THR A 207 -8.05 3.13 2.26
N GLN A 208 -8.24 2.03 2.98
CA GLN A 208 -8.10 0.67 2.47
C GLN A 208 -9.47 0.01 2.56
N GLU A 209 -10.20 -0.04 1.45
CA GLU A 209 -11.50 -0.70 1.31
C GLU A 209 -11.30 -2.10 0.75
N PHE A 210 -12.03 -3.09 1.26
CA PHE A 210 -11.91 -4.47 0.80
C PHE A 210 -13.27 -5.19 0.78
N GLU A 211 -13.38 -6.13 -0.13
CA GLU A 211 -14.49 -7.07 -0.24
C GLU A 211 -13.96 -8.49 -0.43
N ASP A 212 -14.57 -9.44 0.22
CA ASP A 212 -14.25 -10.86 0.09
C ASP A 212 -15.54 -11.69 0.18
N PRO A 213 -16.16 -12.07 -0.94
CA PRO A 213 -17.46 -12.73 -0.95
C PRO A 213 -17.45 -14.14 -0.37
N GLU A 214 -16.29 -14.74 -0.14
CA GLU A 214 -16.16 -16.05 0.55
C GLU A 214 -16.11 -15.91 2.07
N VAL A 215 -15.83 -14.72 2.57
CA VAL A 215 -15.57 -14.45 3.98
C VAL A 215 -16.54 -13.46 4.58
N LEU A 216 -16.97 -12.46 3.80
CA LEU A 216 -17.74 -11.30 4.26
C LEU A 216 -19.02 -11.11 3.45
N ASP A 217 -20.16 -10.85 4.15
CA ASP A 217 -21.43 -10.43 3.60
C ASP A 217 -21.49 -8.91 3.32
N ASN A 218 -20.55 -8.15 3.90
CA ASN A 218 -20.41 -6.71 3.65
C ASN A 218 -18.95 -6.34 3.37
N ARG A 219 -18.75 -5.06 2.98
CA ARG A 219 -17.39 -4.52 2.78
C ARG A 219 -16.81 -4.04 4.09
N GLY A 220 -15.48 -4.07 4.18
CA GLY A 220 -14.72 -3.43 5.23
C GLY A 220 -13.87 -2.29 4.70
N ALA A 221 -13.58 -1.31 5.55
CA ALA A 221 -12.59 -0.28 5.25
C ALA A 221 -11.85 0.18 6.49
N ARG A 222 -10.61 0.62 6.30
CA ARG A 222 -9.81 1.33 7.30
C ARG A 222 -9.43 2.69 6.77
N PHE A 223 -9.38 3.69 7.66
CA PHE A 223 -8.62 4.90 7.43
C PHE A 223 -7.24 4.70 8.02
N VAL A 224 -6.21 4.99 7.25
CA VAL A 224 -4.83 4.97 7.72
C VAL A 224 -4.19 6.30 7.36
N SER A 225 -3.45 6.89 8.29
CA SER A 225 -2.74 8.14 8.07
C SER A 225 -1.31 8.03 8.57
N TRP A 226 -0.41 8.66 7.83
CA TRP A 226 1.00 8.73 8.15
C TRP A 226 1.45 10.18 8.18
N ASP A 227 2.32 10.51 9.12
CA ASP A 227 2.97 11.81 9.22
C ASP A 227 4.28 11.77 8.43
N ARG A 228 4.58 12.83 7.69
CA ARG A 228 5.82 12.93 6.92
C ARG A 228 7.02 12.86 7.87
N GLY A 229 7.93 11.94 7.60
CA GLY A 229 9.16 11.79 8.36
C GLY A 229 10.20 12.84 7.98
N VAL A 230 11.36 12.75 8.61
CA VAL A 230 12.48 13.65 8.35
C VAL A 230 13.15 13.29 7.02
N GLU A 231 13.59 14.28 6.27
CA GLU A 231 14.33 14.05 5.02
C GLU A 231 15.62 13.25 5.30
N GLY A 232 15.81 12.17 4.54
CA GLY A 232 16.93 11.26 4.71
C GLY A 232 16.67 10.07 5.62
N ASP A 233 15.50 10.02 6.29
CA ASP A 233 15.07 8.81 7.00
C ASP A 233 14.65 7.72 6.00
N HIS A 234 14.88 6.47 6.37
CA HIS A 234 14.55 5.28 5.59
C HIS A 234 13.95 4.20 6.48
N VAL A 235 13.19 3.28 5.89
CA VAL A 235 12.75 2.07 6.58
C VAL A 235 13.96 1.19 6.91
N HIS A 236 13.95 0.62 8.10
CA HIS A 236 14.97 -0.30 8.59
C HIS A 236 14.59 -1.76 8.29
N ALA A 237 15.53 -2.68 8.50
CA ALA A 237 15.22 -4.10 8.46
C ALA A 237 14.31 -4.47 9.65
N TYR A 238 13.27 -5.25 9.35
CA TYR A 238 12.40 -5.83 10.37
C TYR A 238 12.98 -7.14 10.85
N ASP A 239 13.79 -7.09 11.86
CA ASP A 239 14.43 -8.28 12.44
C ASP A 239 13.45 -9.02 13.35
N CYS A 240 12.58 -9.85 12.75
CA CYS A 240 11.58 -10.59 13.48
C CYS A 240 12.22 -11.68 14.37
N ASP A 241 12.07 -11.54 15.67
CA ASP A 241 12.48 -12.57 16.63
C ASP A 241 11.27 -13.49 16.96
N PRO A 242 11.26 -14.76 16.48
CA PRO A 242 10.14 -15.65 16.74
C PRO A 242 10.01 -16.07 18.20
N SER A 243 11.02 -15.85 19.03
CA SER A 243 10.98 -16.25 20.44
C SER A 243 9.94 -15.50 21.26
N PHE A 244 9.47 -14.33 20.78
CA PHE A 244 8.39 -13.62 21.48
C PHE A 244 7.08 -14.45 21.57
N ALA A 245 6.90 -15.44 20.68
CA ALA A 245 5.75 -16.35 20.72
C ALA A 245 5.72 -17.21 21.99
N GLU A 246 6.85 -17.42 22.66
CA GLU A 246 6.92 -18.17 23.91
C GLU A 246 6.08 -17.53 25.02
N ASN A 247 5.85 -16.22 24.94
CA ASN A 247 4.97 -15.48 25.87
C ASN A 247 3.49 -15.91 25.76
N TYR A 248 3.09 -16.56 24.69
CA TYR A 248 1.72 -17.05 24.45
C TYR A 248 1.56 -18.55 24.74
N ALA A 249 2.65 -19.26 25.01
CA ALA A 249 2.63 -20.70 25.25
C ALA A 249 2.06 -21.10 26.63
N ASN A 250 2.02 -20.14 27.60
CA ASN A 250 1.62 -20.37 28.99
C ASN A 250 0.15 -20.05 29.25
#